data_d7194b0e7adc4f7da5e072a17841b266
#
_entry.id   d7194b0e7adc4f7da5e072a17841b266
#
_cell.length_a   1.000
_cell.length_b   1.000
_cell.length_c   1.000
_cell.angle_alpha   90.00
_cell.angle_beta   90.00
_cell.angle_gamma   90.00
#
_symmetry.space_group_name_H-M   'P 1'
#
loop_
_entity.id
_entity.type
_entity.pdbx_description
1 polymer ?
#
loop_
_entity_poly.entity_id
_entity_poly.type
_entity_poly.pdbx_seq_one_letter_code
_entity_poly.pdbx_strand_id
1 'polypeptide(L)'
;MQALFKILGLPFLPAYTDASFKIKTRFDSHNELTLLGLGGIDRMKLNLGIEGEDAEYMFSYLPEINQETYTVGGVYRHYSQRHVQAIVLSQSYLNNRNVKYRDNDESSEENLTLRLGSIEQETKLRMENTSSWSVWKVKAGFDLNYSRYKSNEYRKVFANALREYDYHTDLSLWRWGMFASVDYAAPDKSFTASMGVRTDGNNYSDKMKELWRQLSPRLSVSYRLVEGLTLSGHVGLYYQLPSYTALGFKGEEGEYVNRHLDYISVSQESLGLSWTPNENMELSVEGFYKLYGHMPFSLSDQIPLSCKGNDYGTIGNEALSSEAKGRSYGVELMFKWLLTQKLNLSSSLTIFKSEFKDGEQGSYVPSAWDNRFILNMSGTYNFPKHWS
;
A
#
# COMPACT_ATOMS: atom_id res chain seq x y z
N MET A 1 18.70 8.43 17.56
CA MET A 1 17.64 7.40 17.64
C MET A 1 18.10 6.17 18.40
N GLN A 2 19.16 5.44 17.98
CA GLN A 2 19.64 4.21 18.65
C GLN A 2 19.92 4.38 20.14
N ALA A 3 20.57 5.49 20.57
CA ALA A 3 20.84 5.75 21.98
C ALA A 3 19.55 5.83 22.83
N LEU A 4 18.49 6.42 22.29
CA LEU A 4 17.19 6.49 22.96
C LEU A 4 16.56 5.11 23.11
N PHE A 5 16.57 4.29 22.05
CA PHE A 5 16.04 2.92 22.09
C PHE A 5 16.82 2.05 23.09
N LYS A 6 18.14 2.23 23.16
CA LYS A 6 18.98 1.53 24.13
C LYS A 6 18.68 1.95 25.58
N ILE A 7 18.46 3.24 25.84
CA ILE A 7 18.08 3.77 27.16
C ILE A 7 16.68 3.25 27.57
N LEU A 8 15.74 3.17 26.61
CA LEU A 8 14.39 2.67 26.87
C LEU A 8 14.31 1.15 26.98
N GLY A 9 15.44 0.42 26.87
CA GLY A 9 15.46 -1.03 26.97
C GLY A 9 14.69 -1.74 25.84
N LEU A 10 14.68 -1.18 24.61
CA LEU A 10 14.00 -1.81 23.50
C LEU A 10 14.88 -2.90 22.86
N PRO A 11 14.30 -4.03 22.42
CA PRO A 11 15.04 -5.20 21.91
C PRO A 11 15.64 -4.98 20.52
N PHE A 12 15.41 -3.86 19.88
CA PHE A 12 15.92 -3.54 18.56
C PHE A 12 16.48 -2.10 18.48
N LEU A 13 17.49 -1.91 17.64
CA LEU A 13 18.22 -0.65 17.46
C LEU A 13 18.11 -0.17 16.01
N PRO A 14 17.10 0.64 15.67
CA PRO A 14 16.94 1.14 14.31
C PRO A 14 17.93 2.26 14.01
N ALA A 15 18.44 2.29 12.78
CA ALA A 15 19.21 3.36 12.19
C ALA A 15 18.61 3.77 10.85
N TYR A 16 18.19 5.01 10.73
CA TYR A 16 17.59 5.57 9.53
C TYR A 16 18.50 6.64 8.94
N THR A 17 18.69 6.58 7.63
CA THR A 17 19.34 7.63 6.86
C THR A 17 18.53 7.88 5.62
N ASP A 18 18.03 9.08 5.44
CA ASP A 18 17.23 9.45 4.28
C ASP A 18 17.73 10.75 3.65
N ALA A 19 17.46 10.89 2.37
CA ALA A 19 17.69 12.09 1.60
C ALA A 19 16.58 12.30 0.59
N SER A 20 16.20 13.55 0.39
CA SER A 20 15.23 13.92 -0.63
C SER A 20 15.61 15.23 -1.31
N PHE A 21 15.21 15.37 -2.57
CA PHE A 21 15.32 16.64 -3.29
C PHE A 21 14.10 16.86 -4.18
N LYS A 22 13.80 18.12 -4.45
CA LYS A 22 12.81 18.55 -5.43
C LYS A 22 13.31 19.82 -6.12
N ILE A 23 13.45 19.73 -7.42
CA ILE A 23 13.86 20.86 -8.27
C ILE A 23 12.68 21.14 -9.22
N LYS A 24 12.20 22.37 -9.22
CA LYS A 24 11.11 22.81 -10.07
C LYS A 24 11.58 24.00 -10.92
N THR A 25 11.48 23.85 -12.24
CA THR A 25 11.88 24.88 -13.21
C THR A 25 10.72 25.16 -14.15
N ARG A 26 10.41 26.43 -14.37
CA ARG A 26 9.54 26.92 -15.43
C ARG A 26 10.39 27.47 -16.55
N PHE A 27 10.25 26.91 -17.74
CA PHE A 27 10.95 27.41 -18.94
C PHE A 27 10.27 28.63 -19.52
N ASP A 28 8.93 28.65 -19.43
CA ASP A 28 8.04 29.73 -19.86
C ASP A 28 6.69 29.64 -19.15
N SER A 29 5.70 30.43 -19.58
CA SER A 29 4.34 30.42 -19.01
C SER A 29 3.58 29.09 -19.22
N HIS A 30 4.03 28.27 -20.17
CA HIS A 30 3.34 27.04 -20.59
C HIS A 30 4.08 25.78 -20.17
N ASN A 31 5.39 25.84 -19.91
CA ASN A 31 6.24 24.66 -19.76
C ASN A 31 6.93 24.61 -18.40
N GLU A 32 6.72 23.54 -17.70
CA GLU A 32 7.25 23.29 -16.34
C GLU A 32 7.85 21.90 -16.25
N LEU A 33 9.04 21.79 -15.69
CA LEU A 33 9.70 20.52 -15.33
C LEU A 33 9.90 20.47 -13.81
N THR A 34 9.49 19.36 -13.22
CA THR A 34 9.80 19.05 -11.81
C THR A 34 10.61 17.77 -11.78
N LEU A 35 11.79 17.82 -11.19
CA LEU A 35 12.60 16.65 -10.84
C LEU A 35 12.48 16.40 -9.36
N LEU A 36 12.35 15.15 -8.96
CA LEU A 36 12.26 14.76 -7.55
C LEU A 36 13.01 13.45 -7.32
N GLY A 37 13.56 13.32 -6.12
CA GLY A 37 14.17 12.09 -5.67
C GLY A 37 14.04 11.99 -4.17
N LEU A 38 13.89 10.76 -3.72
CA LEU A 38 13.95 10.38 -2.32
C LEU A 38 14.65 9.02 -2.22
N GLY A 39 15.38 8.82 -1.15
CA GLY A 39 16.05 7.56 -0.87
C GLY A 39 16.27 7.41 0.61
N GLY A 40 16.33 6.14 1.07
CA GLY A 40 16.54 5.80 2.45
C GLY A 40 17.33 4.52 2.60
N ILE A 41 18.06 4.43 3.69
CA ILE A 41 18.78 3.24 4.15
C ILE A 41 18.33 3.02 5.59
N ASP A 42 17.64 1.90 5.82
CA ASP A 42 17.16 1.49 7.12
C ASP A 42 17.91 0.23 7.55
N ARG A 43 18.40 0.25 8.77
CA ARG A 43 19.08 -0.90 9.40
C ARG A 43 18.49 -1.12 10.77
N MET A 44 18.12 -2.36 11.04
CA MET A 44 17.64 -2.77 12.36
C MET A 44 18.52 -3.91 12.87
N LYS A 45 19.25 -3.65 13.94
CA LYS A 45 20.02 -4.65 14.69
C LYS A 45 19.31 -5.02 15.98
N LEU A 46 19.56 -6.21 16.47
CA LEU A 46 19.07 -6.64 17.78
C LEU A 46 19.91 -6.00 18.91
N ASN A 47 19.26 -5.70 20.03
CA ASN A 47 19.91 -5.17 21.23
C ASN A 47 20.11 -6.30 22.24
N LEU A 48 20.99 -7.23 21.93
CA LEU A 48 21.23 -8.46 22.71
C LEU A 48 21.73 -8.22 24.15
N GLY A 49 21.97 -6.96 24.54
CA GLY A 49 22.37 -6.62 25.92
C GLY A 49 21.21 -6.41 26.89
N ILE A 50 19.96 -6.70 26.48
CA ILE A 50 18.78 -6.62 27.34
C ILE A 50 18.46 -8.02 27.84
N GLU A 51 18.14 -8.13 29.14
CA GLU A 51 17.71 -9.36 29.78
C GLU A 51 16.20 -9.33 30.05
N GLY A 52 15.55 -10.49 30.07
CA GLY A 52 14.14 -10.68 30.39
C GLY A 52 13.41 -11.58 29.40
N GLU A 53 12.38 -12.26 29.87
CA GLU A 53 11.61 -13.26 29.08
C GLU A 53 11.03 -12.68 27.80
N ASP A 54 10.49 -11.45 27.83
CA ASP A 54 9.95 -10.78 26.65
C ASP A 54 11.03 -10.47 25.61
N ALA A 55 12.23 -10.07 26.07
CA ALA A 55 13.35 -9.78 25.18
C ALA A 55 13.89 -11.07 24.54
N GLU A 56 14.07 -12.13 25.31
CA GLU A 56 14.49 -13.45 24.83
C GLU A 56 13.49 -14.02 23.81
N TYR A 57 12.18 -13.89 24.10
CA TYR A 57 11.14 -14.28 23.16
C TYR A 57 11.26 -13.50 21.84
N MET A 58 11.41 -12.16 21.90
CA MET A 58 11.58 -11.34 20.69
C MET A 58 12.88 -11.70 19.94
N PHE A 59 13.98 -11.95 20.65
CA PHE A 59 15.24 -12.36 20.03
C PHE A 59 15.15 -13.73 19.36
N SER A 60 14.24 -14.61 19.78
CA SER A 60 14.08 -15.93 19.17
C SER A 60 13.56 -15.86 17.72
N TYR A 61 12.72 -14.87 17.37
CA TYR A 61 12.09 -14.78 16.07
C TYR A 61 12.45 -13.54 15.23
N LEU A 62 12.87 -12.42 15.86
CA LEU A 62 13.22 -11.21 15.12
C LEU A 62 14.51 -11.40 14.31
N PRO A 63 14.48 -11.15 12.97
CA PRO A 63 15.70 -11.10 12.19
C PRO A 63 16.40 -9.73 12.30
N GLU A 64 17.66 -9.65 11.89
CA GLU A 64 18.26 -8.40 11.50
C GLU A 64 17.71 -7.99 10.12
N ILE A 65 17.31 -6.71 10.00
CA ILE A 65 16.68 -6.19 8.78
C ILE A 65 17.53 -5.05 8.23
N ASN A 66 17.84 -5.14 6.94
CA ASN A 66 18.48 -4.08 6.18
C ASN A 66 17.63 -3.78 4.95
N GLN A 67 17.30 -2.50 4.76
CA GLN A 67 16.51 -2.04 3.63
C GLN A 67 17.18 -0.85 2.96
N GLU A 68 17.24 -0.88 1.64
CA GLU A 68 17.69 0.24 0.81
C GLU A 68 16.59 0.55 -0.19
N THR A 69 16.18 1.80 -0.25
CA THR A 69 15.13 2.24 -1.16
C THR A 69 15.49 3.56 -1.83
N TYR A 70 15.10 3.72 -3.08
CA TYR A 70 15.06 5.04 -3.71
C TYR A 70 13.93 5.14 -4.73
N THR A 71 13.46 6.34 -4.95
CA THR A 71 12.61 6.71 -6.07
C THR A 71 13.10 8.01 -6.65
N VAL A 72 13.36 8.02 -7.96
CA VAL A 72 13.70 9.22 -8.71
C VAL A 72 12.73 9.39 -9.86
N GLY A 73 12.40 10.63 -10.21
CA GLY A 73 11.48 10.87 -11.31
C GLY A 73 11.43 12.30 -11.78
N GLY A 74 10.84 12.46 -12.95
CA GLY A 74 10.59 13.74 -13.58
C GLY A 74 9.12 13.88 -14.01
N VAL A 75 8.58 15.06 -13.84
CA VAL A 75 7.23 15.43 -14.30
C VAL A 75 7.35 16.66 -15.19
N TYR A 76 7.08 16.48 -16.46
CA TYR A 76 6.93 17.58 -17.41
C TYR A 76 5.45 17.94 -17.53
N ARG A 77 5.11 19.22 -17.44
CA ARG A 77 3.77 19.75 -17.63
C ARG A 77 3.75 20.81 -18.70
N HIS A 78 2.78 20.66 -19.59
CA HIS A 78 2.44 21.70 -20.57
C HIS A 78 1.07 22.26 -20.23
N TYR A 79 1.00 23.58 -20.08
CA TYR A 79 -0.22 24.32 -19.73
C TYR A 79 -0.72 25.08 -20.95
N SER A 80 -1.98 24.92 -21.27
CA SER A 80 -2.70 25.77 -22.22
C SER A 80 -3.95 26.33 -21.56
N GLN A 81 -4.73 27.13 -22.25
CA GLN A 81 -5.88 27.85 -21.64
C GLN A 81 -6.85 26.93 -20.90
N ARG A 82 -7.09 25.69 -21.40
CA ARG A 82 -8.06 24.75 -20.87
C ARG A 82 -7.48 23.36 -20.59
N HIS A 83 -6.24 23.14 -20.98
CA HIS A 83 -5.63 21.81 -20.92
C HIS A 83 -4.33 21.83 -20.12
N VAL A 84 -4.14 20.81 -19.32
CA VAL A 84 -2.86 20.52 -18.67
C VAL A 84 -2.46 19.11 -19.08
N GLN A 85 -1.38 19.02 -19.85
CA GLN A 85 -0.78 17.76 -20.23
C GLN A 85 0.38 17.45 -19.28
N ALA A 86 0.48 16.23 -18.81
CA ALA A 86 1.57 15.81 -17.97
C ALA A 86 2.19 14.50 -18.47
N ILE A 87 3.52 14.46 -18.50
CA ILE A 87 4.31 13.26 -18.74
C ILE A 87 5.15 13.02 -17.48
N VAL A 88 5.02 11.83 -16.93
CA VAL A 88 5.74 11.41 -15.72
C VAL A 88 6.59 10.19 -16.06
N LEU A 89 7.87 10.28 -15.76
CA LEU A 89 8.79 9.14 -15.81
C LEU A 89 9.41 8.97 -14.44
N SER A 90 9.36 7.76 -13.88
CA SER A 90 9.95 7.45 -12.57
C SER A 90 10.58 6.08 -12.53
N GLN A 91 11.59 5.94 -11.68
CA GLN A 91 12.26 4.69 -11.34
C GLN A 91 12.23 4.53 -9.83
N SER A 92 11.72 3.39 -9.35
CA SER A 92 11.75 2.98 -7.95
C SER A 92 12.61 1.72 -7.80
N TYR A 93 13.29 1.64 -6.68
CA TYR A 93 14.14 0.51 -6.28
C TYR A 93 13.93 0.22 -4.81
N LEU A 94 13.80 -1.05 -4.46
CA LEU A 94 13.74 -1.55 -3.10
C LEU A 94 14.60 -2.79 -2.99
N ASN A 95 15.49 -2.85 -2.01
CA ASN A 95 16.31 -4.00 -1.67
C ASN A 95 16.13 -4.31 -0.19
N ASN A 96 15.56 -5.47 0.11
CA ASN A 96 15.36 -5.97 1.46
C ASN A 96 16.30 -7.14 1.72
N ARG A 97 16.91 -7.15 2.92
CA ARG A 97 17.74 -8.26 3.40
C ARG A 97 17.40 -8.53 4.85
N ASN A 98 16.93 -9.74 5.11
CA ASN A 98 16.64 -10.22 6.45
C ASN A 98 17.54 -11.42 6.73
N VAL A 99 18.19 -11.43 7.90
CA VAL A 99 19.07 -12.52 8.32
C VAL A 99 18.74 -12.88 9.75
N LYS A 100 18.64 -14.19 10.00
CA LYS A 100 18.42 -14.74 11.34
C LYS A 100 19.31 -15.96 11.55
N TYR A 101 20.01 -15.96 12.65
CA TYR A 101 20.75 -17.12 13.17
C TYR A 101 20.05 -17.69 14.41
N ARG A 102 20.17 -18.97 14.63
CA ARG A 102 19.71 -19.64 15.85
C ARG A 102 20.46 -19.04 17.03
N ASP A 103 19.71 -18.70 18.09
CA ASP A 103 20.23 -18.06 19.31
C ASP A 103 21.04 -16.77 19.03
N ASN A 104 20.85 -16.19 17.84
CA ASN A 104 21.62 -15.05 17.33
C ASN A 104 23.15 -15.29 17.27
N ASP A 105 23.55 -16.55 17.15
CA ASP A 105 24.96 -16.96 17.03
C ASP A 105 25.40 -17.00 15.57
N GLU A 106 26.13 -15.97 15.15
CA GLU A 106 26.67 -15.82 13.79
C GLU A 106 28.00 -16.56 13.58
N SER A 107 28.51 -17.28 14.57
CA SER A 107 29.83 -17.93 14.50
C SER A 107 29.91 -19.06 13.46
N SER A 108 28.77 -19.63 13.05
CA SER A 108 28.67 -20.71 12.07
C SER A 108 27.48 -20.53 11.13
N GLU A 109 27.68 -20.82 9.84
CA GLU A 109 26.59 -20.92 8.85
C GLU A 109 25.57 -22.03 9.18
N GLU A 110 25.94 -23.02 10.00
CA GLU A 110 25.00 -24.04 10.44
C GLU A 110 23.88 -23.47 11.29
N ASN A 111 24.14 -22.35 11.98
CA ASN A 111 23.17 -21.63 12.80
C ASN A 111 22.24 -20.76 11.96
N LEU A 112 22.50 -20.57 10.67
CA LEU A 112 21.64 -19.77 9.79
C LEU A 112 20.25 -20.43 9.70
N THR A 113 19.19 -19.68 10.07
CA THR A 113 17.80 -20.12 9.99
C THR A 113 16.99 -19.38 8.95
N LEU A 114 17.35 -18.11 8.66
CA LEU A 114 16.74 -17.31 7.60
C LEU A 114 17.79 -16.43 6.93
N ARG A 115 17.83 -16.47 5.61
CA ARG A 115 18.50 -15.47 4.77
C ARG A 115 17.56 -15.13 3.62
N LEU A 116 16.95 -13.96 3.67
CA LEU A 116 16.09 -13.42 2.62
C LEU A 116 16.77 -12.22 1.98
N GLY A 117 16.90 -12.24 0.66
CA GLY A 117 17.29 -11.08 -0.13
C GLY A 117 16.27 -10.86 -1.25
N SER A 118 15.62 -9.70 -1.29
CA SER A 118 14.68 -9.39 -2.37
C SER A 118 14.94 -8.02 -2.96
N ILE A 119 14.80 -7.93 -4.28
CA ILE A 119 14.96 -6.68 -5.04
C ILE A 119 13.69 -6.47 -5.85
N GLU A 120 13.08 -5.29 -5.68
CA GLU A 120 11.99 -4.82 -6.52
C GLU A 120 12.42 -3.56 -7.27
N GLN A 121 12.19 -3.55 -8.57
CA GLN A 121 12.45 -2.41 -9.45
C GLN A 121 11.22 -2.12 -10.27
N GLU A 122 10.83 -0.85 -10.36
CA GLU A 122 9.75 -0.42 -11.23
C GLU A 122 10.13 0.85 -11.99
N THR A 123 10.02 0.79 -13.32
CA THR A 123 10.06 1.97 -14.20
C THR A 123 8.65 2.27 -14.68
N LYS A 124 8.19 3.50 -14.46
CA LYS A 124 6.82 3.91 -14.77
C LYS A 124 6.83 5.12 -15.70
N LEU A 125 6.11 4.99 -16.80
CA LEU A 125 5.74 6.09 -17.68
C LEU A 125 4.25 6.33 -17.56
N ARG A 126 3.84 7.58 -17.29
CA ARG A 126 2.44 7.99 -17.29
C ARG A 126 2.27 9.23 -18.15
N MET A 127 1.25 9.23 -18.97
CA MET A 127 0.82 10.37 -19.75
C MET A 127 -0.63 10.67 -19.43
N GLU A 128 -0.94 11.93 -19.15
CA GLU A 128 -2.31 12.35 -18.88
C GLU A 128 -2.61 13.73 -19.44
N ASN A 129 -3.86 13.91 -19.81
CA ASN A 129 -4.42 15.20 -20.19
C ASN A 129 -5.60 15.51 -19.28
N THR A 130 -5.62 16.70 -18.71
CA THR A 130 -6.73 17.25 -17.95
C THR A 130 -7.27 18.46 -18.69
N SER A 131 -8.56 18.46 -18.99
CA SER A 131 -9.25 19.55 -19.67
C SER A 131 -10.35 20.12 -18.77
N SER A 132 -10.43 21.44 -18.65
CA SER A 132 -11.37 22.12 -17.76
C SER A 132 -12.24 23.12 -18.50
N TRP A 133 -13.58 23.02 -18.32
CA TRP A 133 -14.59 23.90 -18.90
C TRP A 133 -15.61 24.28 -17.85
N SER A 134 -15.61 25.52 -17.39
CA SER A 134 -16.58 26.03 -16.43
C SER A 134 -16.84 25.04 -15.27
N VAL A 135 -17.89 24.22 -15.38
CA VAL A 135 -18.35 23.26 -14.37
C VAL A 135 -17.85 21.83 -14.61
N TRP A 136 -17.20 21.56 -15.74
CA TRP A 136 -16.73 20.24 -16.12
C TRP A 136 -15.21 20.14 -16.12
N LYS A 137 -14.72 19.01 -15.67
CA LYS A 137 -13.31 18.64 -15.80
C LYS A 137 -13.20 17.21 -16.32
N VAL A 138 -12.49 17.02 -17.42
CA VAL A 138 -12.26 15.70 -18.01
C VAL A 138 -10.79 15.37 -17.92
N LYS A 139 -10.49 14.17 -17.45
CA LYS A 139 -9.15 13.65 -17.34
C LYS A 139 -9.06 12.30 -18.05
N ALA A 140 -8.03 12.10 -18.87
CA ALA A 140 -7.74 10.81 -19.50
C ALA A 140 -6.24 10.58 -19.50
N GLY A 141 -5.83 9.33 -19.46
CA GLY A 141 -4.42 9.00 -19.44
C GLY A 141 -4.13 7.53 -19.68
N PHE A 142 -2.84 7.28 -19.79
CA PHE A 142 -2.25 5.97 -20.04
C PHE A 142 -1.04 5.78 -19.12
N ASP A 143 -0.88 4.56 -18.61
CA ASP A 143 0.25 4.12 -17.79
C ASP A 143 0.96 2.94 -18.47
N LEU A 144 2.30 2.96 -18.47
CA LEU A 144 3.13 1.83 -18.86
C LEU A 144 4.18 1.59 -17.76
N ASN A 145 4.24 0.38 -17.25
CA ASN A 145 5.18 0.02 -16.18
C ASN A 145 5.97 -1.21 -16.57
N TYR A 146 7.27 -1.18 -16.33
CA TYR A 146 8.14 -2.35 -16.32
C TYR A 146 8.57 -2.64 -14.89
N SER A 147 8.31 -3.83 -14.41
CA SER A 147 8.62 -4.28 -13.05
C SER A 147 9.50 -5.49 -13.11
N ARG A 148 10.49 -5.54 -12.22
CA ARG A 148 11.35 -6.71 -11.99
C ARG A 148 11.39 -7.02 -10.51
N TYR A 149 11.14 -8.27 -10.18
CA TYR A 149 11.22 -8.81 -8.83
C TYR A 149 12.21 -9.98 -8.81
N LYS A 150 13.21 -9.90 -7.92
CA LYS A 150 14.11 -10.99 -7.63
C LYS A 150 14.03 -11.32 -6.16
N SER A 151 14.03 -12.60 -5.82
CA SER A 151 14.12 -13.06 -4.44
C SER A 151 14.99 -14.29 -4.34
N ASN A 152 15.81 -14.30 -3.30
CA ASN A 152 16.59 -15.45 -2.85
C ASN A 152 16.25 -15.66 -1.39
N GLU A 153 15.68 -16.80 -1.06
CA GLU A 153 15.27 -17.14 0.30
C GLU A 153 15.83 -18.49 0.71
N TYR A 154 16.67 -18.50 1.73
CA TYR A 154 17.05 -19.71 2.45
C TYR A 154 16.38 -19.69 3.81
N ARG A 155 15.70 -20.78 4.17
CA ARG A 155 14.98 -20.90 5.44
C ARG A 155 15.02 -22.33 5.97
N LYS A 156 15.34 -22.46 7.27
CA LYS A 156 15.17 -23.68 8.04
C LYS A 156 13.88 -23.61 8.84
N VAL A 157 13.00 -24.59 8.70
CA VAL A 157 11.75 -24.70 9.46
C VAL A 157 11.85 -25.95 10.32
N PHE A 158 11.66 -25.75 11.62
CA PHE A 158 11.63 -26.80 12.63
C PHE A 158 10.16 -27.10 12.97
N ALA A 159 9.58 -28.11 12.33
CA ALA A 159 8.26 -28.63 12.66
C ALA A 159 8.41 -30.03 13.25
N ASN A 160 7.90 -31.07 12.58
CA ASN A 160 8.09 -32.46 12.99
C ASN A 160 9.48 -33.01 12.59
N ALA A 161 10.12 -32.37 11.64
CA ALA A 161 11.49 -32.62 11.19
C ALA A 161 12.10 -31.31 10.66
N LEU A 162 13.44 -31.24 10.63
CA LEU A 162 14.13 -30.13 9.99
C LEU A 162 13.83 -30.15 8.48
N ARG A 163 13.33 -29.05 7.94
CA ARG A 163 13.17 -28.81 6.51
C ARG A 163 13.94 -27.58 6.13
N GLU A 164 14.71 -27.71 5.05
CA GLU A 164 15.47 -26.61 4.46
C GLU A 164 14.78 -26.21 3.16
N TYR A 165 14.59 -24.91 2.96
CA TYR A 165 14.10 -24.32 1.74
C TYR A 165 15.19 -23.42 1.19
N ASP A 166 15.54 -23.63 -0.08
CA ASP A 166 16.41 -22.76 -0.86
C ASP A 166 15.67 -22.38 -2.14
N TYR A 167 15.25 -21.13 -2.24
CA TYR A 167 14.31 -20.69 -3.24
C TYR A 167 14.80 -19.44 -3.97
N HIS A 168 14.71 -19.48 -5.31
CA HIS A 168 15.13 -18.39 -6.18
C HIS A 168 14.05 -18.04 -7.19
N THR A 169 13.78 -16.75 -7.36
CA THR A 169 12.92 -16.26 -8.44
C THR A 169 13.45 -14.99 -9.08
N ASP A 170 13.17 -14.81 -10.38
CA ASP A 170 13.40 -13.58 -11.15
C ASP A 170 12.19 -13.37 -12.08
N LEU A 171 11.26 -12.52 -11.65
CA LEU A 171 10.03 -12.21 -12.36
C LEU A 171 10.14 -10.84 -13.03
N SER A 172 9.80 -10.77 -14.32
CA SER A 172 9.71 -9.50 -15.05
C SER A 172 8.33 -9.34 -15.66
N LEU A 173 7.73 -8.17 -15.49
CA LEU A 173 6.37 -7.88 -15.94
C LEU A 173 6.31 -6.53 -16.66
N TRP A 174 5.64 -6.51 -17.82
CA TRP A 174 5.09 -5.32 -18.42
C TRP A 174 3.63 -5.17 -18.00
N ARG A 175 3.29 -3.98 -17.50
CA ARG A 175 1.92 -3.62 -17.12
C ARG A 175 1.52 -2.34 -17.85
N TRP A 176 0.30 -2.28 -18.30
CA TRP A 176 -0.29 -1.12 -18.96
C TRP A 176 -1.66 -0.85 -18.39
N GLY A 177 -2.07 0.40 -18.40
CA GLY A 177 -3.37 0.82 -17.92
C GLY A 177 -3.86 2.05 -18.66
N MET A 178 -5.18 2.18 -18.79
CA MET A 178 -5.86 3.33 -19.35
C MET A 178 -6.95 3.78 -18.38
N PHE A 179 -7.17 5.09 -18.33
CA PHE A 179 -8.23 5.64 -17.49
C PHE A 179 -8.83 6.90 -18.12
N ALA A 180 -10.09 7.11 -17.82
CA ALA A 180 -10.80 8.36 -18.10
C ALA A 180 -11.71 8.71 -16.92
N SER A 181 -11.87 10.00 -16.63
CA SER A 181 -12.85 10.50 -15.66
C SER A 181 -13.45 11.82 -16.11
N VAL A 182 -14.67 12.04 -15.64
CA VAL A 182 -15.42 13.27 -15.83
C VAL A 182 -15.89 13.73 -14.46
N ASP A 183 -15.51 14.95 -14.09
CA ASP A 183 -15.92 15.61 -12.86
C ASP A 183 -16.86 16.76 -13.20
N TYR A 184 -17.95 16.89 -12.46
CA TYR A 184 -18.89 17.97 -12.50
C TYR A 184 -18.92 18.69 -11.15
N ALA A 185 -18.92 20.00 -11.18
CA ALA A 185 -19.14 20.81 -9.98
C ALA A 185 -20.17 21.92 -10.29
N ALA A 186 -21.27 21.95 -9.53
CA ALA A 186 -22.26 23.02 -9.65
C ALA A 186 -21.61 24.39 -9.38
N PRO A 187 -22.10 25.49 -10.03
CA PRO A 187 -21.49 26.82 -9.86
C PRO A 187 -21.43 27.29 -8.41
N ASP A 188 -22.43 26.98 -7.62
CA ASP A 188 -22.52 27.28 -6.18
C ASP A 188 -21.79 26.26 -5.30
N LYS A 189 -21.16 25.23 -5.91
CA LYS A 189 -20.48 24.11 -5.24
C LYS A 189 -21.39 23.33 -4.27
N SER A 190 -22.70 23.40 -4.42
CA SER A 190 -23.64 22.61 -3.62
C SER A 190 -23.65 21.14 -4.01
N PHE A 191 -23.32 20.83 -5.26
CA PHE A 191 -23.27 19.47 -5.79
C PHE A 191 -22.00 19.24 -6.59
N THR A 192 -21.34 18.10 -6.33
CA THR A 192 -20.23 17.60 -7.14
C THR A 192 -20.46 16.14 -7.47
N ALA A 193 -20.08 15.72 -8.67
CA ALA A 193 -20.09 14.32 -9.10
C ALA A 193 -18.83 14.01 -9.89
N SER A 194 -18.28 12.83 -9.68
CA SER A 194 -17.14 12.31 -10.43
C SER A 194 -17.45 10.90 -10.91
N MET A 195 -17.34 10.64 -12.18
CA MET A 195 -17.45 9.33 -12.79
C MET A 195 -16.15 8.99 -13.51
N GLY A 196 -15.63 7.80 -13.26
CA GLY A 196 -14.40 7.34 -13.87
C GLY A 196 -14.44 5.88 -14.26
N VAL A 197 -13.58 5.54 -15.19
CA VAL A 197 -13.32 4.16 -15.60
C VAL A 197 -11.82 3.98 -15.76
N ARG A 198 -11.33 2.81 -15.32
CA ARG A 198 -9.95 2.39 -15.52
C ARG A 198 -9.95 0.95 -16.00
N THR A 199 -8.94 0.59 -16.77
CA THR A 199 -8.64 -0.81 -17.06
C THR A 199 -7.13 -1.02 -17.03
N ASP A 200 -6.72 -2.21 -16.60
CA ASP A 200 -5.33 -2.60 -16.45
C ASP A 200 -5.08 -3.94 -17.14
N GLY A 201 -3.86 -4.16 -17.58
CA GLY A 201 -3.42 -5.43 -18.14
C GLY A 201 -1.92 -5.65 -17.91
N ASN A 202 -1.46 -6.87 -18.08
CA ASN A 202 -0.06 -7.24 -18.01
C ASN A 202 0.25 -8.48 -18.86
N ASN A 203 1.54 -8.82 -18.99
CA ASN A 203 2.00 -9.95 -19.79
C ASN A 203 2.24 -11.24 -18.97
N TYR A 204 1.75 -11.32 -17.73
CA TYR A 204 1.96 -12.50 -16.89
C TYR A 204 1.20 -13.73 -17.38
N SER A 205 -0.09 -13.56 -17.71
CA SER A 205 -0.95 -14.63 -18.25
C SER A 205 -1.87 -14.09 -19.33
N ASP A 206 -2.47 -14.99 -20.12
CA ASP A 206 -3.39 -14.57 -21.19
C ASP A 206 -4.64 -13.92 -20.63
N LYS A 207 -5.18 -14.40 -19.51
CA LYS A 207 -6.31 -13.77 -18.80
C LYS A 207 -6.00 -12.35 -18.36
N MET A 208 -4.78 -12.10 -17.85
CA MET A 208 -4.36 -10.79 -17.35
C MET A 208 -4.02 -9.79 -18.46
N LYS A 209 -3.90 -10.22 -19.72
CA LYS A 209 -3.77 -9.32 -20.88
C LYS A 209 -5.11 -8.70 -21.29
N GLU A 210 -6.22 -9.34 -20.98
CA GLU A 210 -7.56 -8.98 -21.43
C GLU A 210 -8.11 -7.79 -20.66
N LEU A 211 -8.02 -6.59 -21.22
CA LEU A 211 -8.39 -5.31 -20.58
C LEU A 211 -9.83 -5.27 -20.04
N TRP A 212 -10.79 -5.90 -20.70
CA TRP A 212 -12.20 -5.90 -20.26
C TRP A 212 -12.44 -6.66 -18.95
N ARG A 213 -11.54 -7.58 -18.56
CA ARG A 213 -11.66 -8.32 -17.29
C ARG A 213 -11.36 -7.46 -16.08
N GLN A 214 -10.58 -6.41 -16.25
CA GLN A 214 -10.17 -5.49 -15.18
C GLN A 214 -10.82 -4.10 -15.32
N LEU A 215 -12.03 -4.04 -15.93
CA LEU A 215 -12.76 -2.79 -16.05
C LEU A 215 -13.22 -2.30 -14.68
N SER A 216 -12.76 -1.12 -14.27
CA SER A 216 -12.92 -0.52 -12.94
C SER A 216 -13.77 0.75 -13.01
N PRO A 217 -15.11 0.67 -13.09
CA PRO A 217 -15.99 1.84 -13.00
C PRO A 217 -16.02 2.38 -11.56
N ARG A 218 -16.14 3.71 -11.44
CA ARG A 218 -16.20 4.42 -10.16
C ARG A 218 -17.14 5.60 -10.26
N LEU A 219 -17.91 5.84 -9.21
CA LEU A 219 -18.78 6.98 -9.07
C LEU A 219 -18.64 7.56 -7.66
N SER A 220 -18.49 8.88 -7.59
CA SER A 220 -18.52 9.62 -6.33
C SER A 220 -19.48 10.79 -6.49
N VAL A 221 -20.28 11.06 -5.46
CA VAL A 221 -21.23 12.16 -5.41
C VAL A 221 -21.11 12.85 -4.07
N SER A 222 -21.16 14.17 -4.06
CA SER A 222 -21.22 14.97 -2.84
C SER A 222 -22.27 16.06 -2.98
N TYR A 223 -23.09 16.22 -1.94
CA TYR A 223 -24.17 17.17 -1.90
C TYR A 223 -24.18 17.94 -0.57
N ARG A 224 -24.18 19.27 -0.66
CA ARG A 224 -24.31 20.15 0.50
C ARG A 224 -25.79 20.24 0.90
N LEU A 225 -26.14 19.61 2.01
CA LEU A 225 -27.51 19.59 2.54
C LEU A 225 -27.91 20.96 3.05
N VAL A 226 -27.07 21.58 3.87
CA VAL A 226 -27.15 22.95 4.36
C VAL A 226 -25.72 23.50 4.48
N GLU A 227 -25.61 24.78 4.82
CA GLU A 227 -24.29 25.38 5.06
C GLU A 227 -23.53 24.60 6.17
N GLY A 228 -22.29 24.21 5.85
CA GLY A 228 -21.44 23.43 6.73
C GLY A 228 -21.77 21.93 6.82
N LEU A 229 -22.85 21.43 6.21
CA LEU A 229 -23.21 20.00 6.25
C LEU A 229 -23.24 19.38 4.86
N THR A 230 -22.37 18.39 4.62
CA THR A 230 -22.20 17.75 3.32
C THR A 230 -22.40 16.24 3.45
N LEU A 231 -23.25 15.69 2.58
CA LEU A 231 -23.41 14.24 2.37
C LEU A 231 -22.56 13.82 1.18
N SER A 232 -21.82 12.73 1.32
CA SER A 232 -21.00 12.15 0.25
C SER A 232 -21.23 10.65 0.12
N GLY A 233 -21.16 10.13 -1.11
CA GLY A 233 -21.26 8.72 -1.38
C GLY A 233 -20.26 8.31 -2.46
N HIS A 234 -19.76 7.10 -2.35
CA HIS A 234 -18.82 6.51 -3.30
C HIS A 234 -19.17 5.06 -3.57
N VAL A 235 -19.07 4.64 -4.82
CA VAL A 235 -19.13 3.24 -5.24
C VAL A 235 -18.08 3.00 -6.33
N GLY A 236 -17.38 1.89 -6.26
CA GLY A 236 -16.38 1.55 -7.27
C GLY A 236 -15.96 0.09 -7.26
N LEU A 237 -15.53 -0.36 -8.43
CA LEU A 237 -14.88 -1.64 -8.63
C LEU A 237 -13.39 -1.39 -8.87
N TYR A 238 -12.54 -2.17 -8.21
CA TYR A 238 -11.09 -2.02 -8.25
C TYR A 238 -10.45 -3.37 -8.51
N TYR A 239 -9.32 -3.34 -9.24
CA TYR A 239 -8.51 -4.53 -9.46
C TYR A 239 -7.07 -4.26 -9.01
N GLN A 240 -6.47 -5.25 -8.39
CA GLN A 240 -5.08 -5.22 -7.92
C GLN A 240 -4.37 -6.48 -8.37
N LEU A 241 -3.16 -6.33 -8.86
CA LEU A 241 -2.28 -7.46 -9.16
C LEU A 241 -1.93 -8.18 -7.84
N PRO A 242 -1.94 -9.52 -7.78
CA PRO A 242 -1.35 -10.26 -6.66
C PRO A 242 0.10 -9.88 -6.40
N SER A 243 0.61 -10.15 -5.20
CA SER A 243 2.00 -9.81 -4.84
C SER A 243 3.01 -10.47 -5.78
N TYR A 244 4.16 -9.84 -5.95
CA TYR A 244 5.25 -10.44 -6.75
C TYR A 244 5.77 -11.75 -6.16
N THR A 245 5.67 -11.93 -4.84
CA THR A 245 5.96 -13.19 -4.17
C THR A 245 5.06 -14.31 -4.67
N ALA A 246 3.76 -14.06 -4.76
CA ALA A 246 2.77 -15.01 -5.29
C ALA A 246 2.99 -15.30 -6.78
N LEU A 247 3.14 -14.25 -7.60
CA LEU A 247 3.34 -14.39 -9.05
C LEU A 247 4.69 -15.02 -9.40
N GLY A 248 5.71 -14.73 -8.63
CA GLY A 248 7.08 -15.23 -8.83
C GLY A 248 7.31 -16.65 -8.36
N PHE A 249 6.35 -17.29 -7.68
CA PHE A 249 6.54 -18.63 -7.15
C PHE A 249 6.77 -19.65 -8.27
N LYS A 250 7.88 -20.42 -8.14
CA LYS A 250 8.30 -21.44 -9.09
C LYS A 250 8.23 -22.82 -8.47
N GLY A 251 7.87 -23.81 -9.29
CA GLY A 251 7.96 -25.22 -8.98
C GLY A 251 9.39 -25.77 -9.12
N GLU A 252 9.54 -27.05 -8.89
CA GLU A 252 10.84 -27.75 -8.94
C GLU A 252 11.46 -27.73 -10.35
N GLU A 253 10.64 -27.67 -11.40
CA GLU A 253 11.10 -27.59 -12.80
C GLU A 253 11.38 -26.14 -13.25
N GLY A 254 11.24 -25.16 -12.36
CA GLY A 254 11.50 -23.73 -12.61
C GLY A 254 10.35 -22.98 -13.28
N GLU A 255 9.20 -23.59 -13.49
CA GLU A 255 7.96 -22.98 -14.02
C GLU A 255 7.27 -22.10 -12.98
N TYR A 256 6.58 -21.06 -13.43
CA TYR A 256 5.72 -20.26 -12.54
C TYR A 256 4.42 -21.01 -12.25
N VAL A 257 4.28 -21.56 -11.05
CA VAL A 257 3.13 -22.36 -10.60
C VAL A 257 1.83 -21.55 -10.61
N ASN A 258 1.89 -20.28 -10.26
CA ASN A 258 0.74 -19.43 -10.03
C ASN A 258 0.28 -18.64 -11.27
N ARG A 259 0.60 -19.11 -12.50
CA ARG A 259 0.20 -18.43 -13.75
C ARG A 259 -1.31 -18.33 -13.97
N HIS A 260 -2.07 -19.15 -13.29
CA HIS A 260 -3.55 -19.20 -13.38
C HIS A 260 -4.25 -18.18 -12.48
N LEU A 261 -3.51 -17.47 -11.59
CA LEU A 261 -4.09 -16.45 -10.74
C LEU A 261 -4.74 -15.33 -11.54
N ASP A 262 -5.82 -14.79 -10.98
CA ASP A 262 -6.54 -13.64 -11.50
C ASP A 262 -6.12 -12.35 -10.75
N TYR A 263 -6.49 -11.19 -11.28
CA TYR A 263 -6.44 -9.95 -10.50
C TYR A 263 -7.39 -10.06 -9.30
N ILE A 264 -6.94 -9.64 -8.13
CA ILE A 264 -7.78 -9.44 -6.97
C ILE A 264 -8.79 -8.34 -7.30
N SER A 265 -10.07 -8.59 -7.07
CA SER A 265 -11.14 -7.62 -7.27
C SER A 265 -11.69 -7.12 -5.94
N VAL A 266 -12.06 -5.84 -5.89
CA VAL A 266 -12.67 -5.21 -4.71
C VAL A 266 -13.82 -4.31 -5.15
N SER A 267 -15.06 -4.65 -4.77
CA SER A 267 -16.17 -3.69 -4.78
C SER A 267 -16.15 -2.91 -3.47
N GLN A 268 -16.21 -1.60 -3.56
CA GLN A 268 -16.22 -0.71 -2.40
C GLN A 268 -17.36 0.27 -2.50
N GLU A 269 -18.07 0.43 -1.38
CA GLU A 269 -19.15 1.38 -1.20
C GLU A 269 -18.91 2.15 0.09
N SER A 270 -19.17 3.47 0.08
CA SER A 270 -19.15 4.29 1.28
C SER A 270 -20.20 5.39 1.24
N LEU A 271 -20.66 5.78 2.43
CA LEU A 271 -21.57 6.89 2.65
C LEU A 271 -21.08 7.69 3.86
N GLY A 272 -20.85 8.97 3.65
CA GLY A 272 -20.26 9.86 4.65
C GLY A 272 -21.06 11.13 4.84
N LEU A 273 -21.04 11.63 6.06
CA LEU A 273 -21.57 12.93 6.45
C LEU A 273 -20.44 13.76 7.07
N SER A 274 -20.19 14.95 6.53
CA SER A 274 -19.20 15.89 7.06
C SER A 274 -19.89 17.15 7.53
N TRP A 275 -19.58 17.56 8.75
CA TRP A 275 -20.14 18.75 9.39
C TRP A 275 -19.04 19.72 9.81
N THR A 276 -19.09 20.92 9.26
CA THR A 276 -18.16 22.03 9.51
C THR A 276 -18.97 23.22 10.04
N PRO A 277 -19.30 23.22 11.35
CA PRO A 277 -20.16 24.26 11.94
C PRO A 277 -19.50 25.65 11.90
N ASN A 278 -18.21 25.72 11.84
CA ASN A 278 -17.41 26.93 11.70
C ASN A 278 -16.04 26.61 11.07
N GLU A 279 -15.27 27.62 10.75
CA GLU A 279 -13.94 27.49 10.09
C GLU A 279 -12.90 26.71 10.93
N ASN A 280 -13.14 26.54 12.22
CA ASN A 280 -12.19 25.92 13.15
C ASN A 280 -12.52 24.47 13.49
N MET A 281 -13.65 23.94 13.07
CA MET A 281 -14.13 22.62 13.49
C MET A 281 -14.66 21.80 12.31
N GLU A 282 -14.21 20.57 12.22
CA GLU A 282 -14.68 19.58 11.26
C GLU A 282 -14.97 18.26 11.98
N LEU A 283 -16.14 17.71 11.78
CA LEU A 283 -16.55 16.38 12.24
C LEU A 283 -17.04 15.59 11.03
N SER A 284 -16.57 14.37 10.85
CA SER A 284 -17.10 13.48 9.83
C SER A 284 -17.36 12.08 10.36
N VAL A 285 -18.37 11.45 9.79
CA VAL A 285 -18.69 10.04 9.97
C VAL A 285 -18.86 9.41 8.59
N GLU A 286 -18.20 8.27 8.36
CA GLU A 286 -18.30 7.50 7.12
C GLU A 286 -18.53 6.03 7.45
N GLY A 287 -19.58 5.43 6.89
CA GLY A 287 -19.76 3.99 6.83
C GLY A 287 -19.19 3.44 5.54
N PHE A 288 -18.50 2.30 5.59
CA PHE A 288 -17.95 1.66 4.41
C PHE A 288 -18.22 0.16 4.39
N TYR A 289 -18.31 -0.39 3.18
CA TYR A 289 -18.40 -1.81 2.91
C TYR A 289 -17.52 -2.17 1.72
N LYS A 290 -16.71 -3.24 1.85
CA LYS A 290 -15.82 -3.75 0.81
C LYS A 290 -16.02 -5.24 0.65
N LEU A 291 -16.20 -5.69 -0.59
CA LEU A 291 -16.25 -7.10 -0.96
C LEU A 291 -15.02 -7.45 -1.80
N TYR A 292 -14.29 -8.47 -1.37
CA TYR A 292 -13.08 -8.95 -2.04
C TYR A 292 -13.40 -10.24 -2.80
N GLY A 293 -12.98 -10.32 -4.04
CA GLY A 293 -13.04 -11.51 -4.89
C GLY A 293 -11.68 -11.86 -5.46
N HIS A 294 -11.51 -13.08 -5.90
CA HIS A 294 -10.27 -13.61 -6.48
C HIS A 294 -9.06 -13.44 -5.56
N MET A 295 -9.30 -13.52 -4.23
CA MET A 295 -8.23 -13.42 -3.25
C MET A 295 -7.37 -14.68 -3.28
N PRO A 296 -6.04 -14.55 -3.13
CA PRO A 296 -5.15 -15.70 -3.05
C PRO A 296 -5.49 -16.62 -1.88
N PHE A 297 -5.60 -17.92 -2.15
CA PHE A 297 -5.83 -18.98 -1.18
C PHE A 297 -4.67 -19.97 -1.20
N SER A 298 -4.12 -20.25 -0.03
CA SER A 298 -3.01 -21.19 0.14
C SER A 298 -3.50 -22.63 -0.05
N LEU A 299 -2.93 -23.34 -1.03
CA LEU A 299 -3.26 -24.74 -1.26
C LEU A 299 -2.58 -25.67 -0.25
N SER A 300 -1.46 -25.25 0.36
CA SER A 300 -0.74 -26.02 1.38
C SER A 300 -1.41 -25.94 2.74
N ASP A 301 -1.77 -24.72 3.17
CA ASP A 301 -2.28 -24.46 4.53
C ASP A 301 -3.80 -24.39 4.59
N GLN A 302 -4.48 -24.43 3.43
CA GLN A 302 -5.93 -24.41 3.31
C GLN A 302 -6.58 -23.20 3.99
N ILE A 303 -5.94 -22.03 3.84
CA ILE A 303 -6.46 -20.74 4.35
C ILE A 303 -6.27 -19.61 3.34
N PRO A 304 -7.12 -18.57 3.36
CA PRO A 304 -6.86 -17.34 2.61
C PRO A 304 -5.53 -16.71 3.00
N LEU A 305 -4.75 -16.26 2.01
CA LEU A 305 -3.43 -15.66 2.26
C LEU A 305 -3.49 -14.44 3.19
N SER A 306 -4.60 -13.69 3.15
CA SER A 306 -4.88 -12.55 4.04
C SER A 306 -5.14 -12.92 5.50
N CYS A 307 -5.33 -14.21 5.81
CA CYS A 307 -5.48 -14.72 7.17
C CYS A 307 -4.18 -15.29 7.75
N LYS A 308 -3.11 -15.40 6.93
CA LYS A 308 -1.79 -15.81 7.44
C LYS A 308 -1.18 -14.71 8.28
N GLY A 309 -0.64 -15.08 9.45
CA GLY A 309 0.18 -14.20 10.26
C GLY A 309 1.50 -13.84 9.55
N ASN A 310 2.13 -12.78 10.00
CA ASN A 310 3.44 -12.36 9.50
C ASN A 310 4.51 -12.83 10.50
N ASP A 311 5.31 -13.79 10.09
CA ASP A 311 6.43 -14.35 10.84
C ASP A 311 7.81 -13.88 10.31
N TYR A 312 7.85 -12.71 9.67
CA TYR A 312 9.02 -12.17 8.95
C TYR A 312 9.50 -13.01 7.76
N GLY A 313 8.81 -14.09 7.44
CA GLY A 313 9.01 -14.85 6.23
C GLY A 313 8.31 -14.22 5.02
N THR A 314 8.48 -14.83 3.87
CA THR A 314 7.85 -14.38 2.63
C THR A 314 6.45 -14.98 2.54
N ILE A 315 5.41 -14.15 2.58
CA ILE A 315 4.03 -14.57 2.38
C ILE A 315 3.74 -14.68 0.87
N GLY A 316 3.12 -15.79 0.45
CA GLY A 316 2.70 -16.02 -0.94
C GLY A 316 3.71 -16.80 -1.78
N ASN A 317 4.86 -17.18 -1.22
CA ASN A 317 5.88 -18.00 -1.86
C ASN A 317 5.49 -19.49 -1.82
N GLU A 318 4.35 -19.81 -2.42
CA GLU A 318 3.69 -21.12 -2.36
C GLU A 318 2.65 -21.27 -3.49
N ALA A 319 2.15 -22.49 -3.70
CA ALA A 319 1.06 -22.74 -4.63
C ALA A 319 -0.28 -22.15 -4.11
N LEU A 320 -0.90 -21.32 -4.94
CA LEU A 320 -2.09 -20.55 -4.60
C LEU A 320 -3.22 -20.78 -5.61
N SER A 321 -4.47 -20.57 -5.19
CA SER A 321 -5.61 -20.36 -6.08
C SER A 321 -6.21 -18.96 -5.91
N SER A 322 -7.11 -18.52 -6.81
CA SER A 322 -7.83 -17.25 -6.73
C SER A 322 -9.27 -17.42 -6.23
N GLU A 323 -9.51 -18.38 -5.33
CA GLU A 323 -10.87 -18.75 -4.91
C GLU A 323 -11.34 -18.06 -3.65
N ALA A 324 -10.42 -17.55 -2.83
CA ALA A 324 -10.81 -16.93 -1.57
C ALA A 324 -11.61 -15.64 -1.80
N LYS A 325 -12.55 -15.39 -0.89
CA LYS A 325 -13.40 -14.20 -0.85
C LYS A 325 -13.26 -13.52 0.50
N GLY A 326 -13.53 -12.22 0.53
CA GLY A 326 -13.45 -11.46 1.76
C GLY A 326 -14.47 -10.34 1.84
N ARG A 327 -14.60 -9.78 3.03
CA ARG A 327 -15.34 -8.56 3.28
C ARG A 327 -14.69 -7.75 4.38
N SER A 328 -14.77 -6.44 4.24
CA SER A 328 -14.40 -5.50 5.31
C SER A 328 -15.47 -4.43 5.40
N TYR A 329 -15.94 -4.15 6.61
CA TYR A 329 -16.98 -3.14 6.83
C TYR A 329 -16.78 -2.47 8.18
N GLY A 330 -17.22 -1.22 8.26
CA GLY A 330 -17.04 -0.47 9.47
C GLY A 330 -17.51 0.97 9.37
N VAL A 331 -17.19 1.71 10.43
CA VAL A 331 -17.46 3.13 10.54
C VAL A 331 -16.18 3.85 10.92
N GLU A 332 -15.94 4.97 10.25
CA GLU A 332 -14.86 5.90 10.56
C GLU A 332 -15.43 7.21 11.10
N LEU A 333 -14.89 7.68 12.21
CA LEU A 333 -15.16 8.97 12.81
C LEU A 333 -13.89 9.81 12.75
N MET A 334 -14.00 11.03 12.28
CA MET A 334 -12.87 11.98 12.28
C MET A 334 -13.32 13.29 12.92
N PHE A 335 -12.46 13.82 13.76
CA PHE A 335 -12.63 15.10 14.42
C PHE A 335 -11.38 15.94 14.28
N LYS A 336 -11.53 17.18 13.79
CA LYS A 336 -10.48 18.19 13.76
C LYS A 336 -10.98 19.45 14.41
N TRP A 337 -10.15 20.06 15.22
CA TRP A 337 -10.49 21.28 15.92
C TRP A 337 -9.28 22.19 16.12
N LEU A 338 -9.34 23.36 15.52
CA LEU A 338 -8.44 24.47 15.81
C LEU A 338 -8.99 25.21 17.05
N LEU A 339 -8.71 24.64 18.24
CA LEU A 339 -9.24 25.12 19.51
C LEU A 339 -8.84 26.58 19.78
N THR A 340 -7.59 26.92 19.43
CA THR A 340 -7.09 28.29 19.45
C THR A 340 -6.16 28.48 18.24
N GLN A 341 -5.75 29.71 17.95
CA GLN A 341 -4.74 29.98 16.90
C GLN A 341 -3.42 29.20 17.12
N LYS A 342 -3.22 28.65 18.33
CA LYS A 342 -1.98 27.94 18.72
C LYS A 342 -2.18 26.45 18.91
N LEU A 343 -3.41 25.97 19.17
CA LEU A 343 -3.67 24.57 19.49
C LEU A 343 -4.58 23.95 18.44
N ASN A 344 -4.03 23.00 17.70
CA ASN A 344 -4.77 22.18 16.74
C ASN A 344 -4.85 20.73 17.27
N LEU A 345 -6.05 20.19 17.31
CA LEU A 345 -6.33 18.82 17.73
C LEU A 345 -6.91 18.04 16.55
N SER A 346 -6.50 16.80 16.37
CA SER A 346 -7.14 15.88 15.45
C SER A 346 -7.25 14.50 16.07
N SER A 347 -8.37 13.83 15.81
CA SER A 347 -8.63 12.47 16.24
C SER A 347 -9.35 11.71 15.14
N SER A 348 -9.02 10.44 14.98
CA SER A 348 -9.78 9.50 14.15
C SER A 348 -10.00 8.21 14.90
N LEU A 349 -11.20 7.65 14.79
CA LEU A 349 -11.59 6.37 15.33
C LEU A 349 -12.20 5.54 14.19
N THR A 350 -11.62 4.38 13.89
CA THR A 350 -12.17 3.40 12.96
C THR A 350 -12.59 2.17 13.75
N ILE A 351 -13.85 1.78 13.62
CA ILE A 351 -14.39 0.52 14.16
C ILE A 351 -14.75 -0.34 12.96
N PHE A 352 -14.14 -1.51 12.83
CA PHE A 352 -14.30 -2.32 11.64
C PHE A 352 -14.15 -3.82 11.89
N LYS A 353 -14.57 -4.61 10.91
CA LYS A 353 -14.34 -6.04 10.81
C LYS A 353 -13.76 -6.36 9.43
N SER A 354 -12.73 -7.21 9.40
CA SER A 354 -12.09 -7.69 8.18
C SER A 354 -11.96 -9.20 8.25
N GLU A 355 -12.62 -9.92 7.35
CA GLU A 355 -12.70 -11.37 7.39
C GLU A 355 -12.72 -11.98 5.98
N PHE A 356 -12.16 -13.18 5.85
CA PHE A 356 -12.02 -13.89 4.58
C PHE A 356 -12.47 -15.34 4.73
N LYS A 357 -12.80 -15.98 3.60
CA LYS A 357 -13.26 -17.37 3.54
C LYS A 357 -12.75 -18.07 2.29
N ASP A 358 -12.74 -19.39 2.33
CA ASP A 358 -12.51 -20.24 1.18
C ASP A 358 -13.79 -20.30 0.31
N GLY A 359 -13.70 -19.80 -0.91
CA GLY A 359 -14.76 -19.84 -1.92
C GLY A 359 -16.14 -19.42 -1.40
N GLU A 360 -17.18 -20.07 -1.90
CA GLU A 360 -18.58 -19.77 -1.54
C GLU A 360 -19.02 -20.45 -0.23
N GLN A 361 -18.52 -21.65 0.04
CA GLN A 361 -19.02 -22.50 1.13
C GLN A 361 -18.22 -22.37 2.43
N GLY A 362 -17.03 -21.75 2.37
CA GLY A 362 -16.17 -21.57 3.54
C GLY A 362 -16.77 -20.63 4.59
N SER A 363 -16.43 -20.85 5.85
CA SER A 363 -16.75 -19.93 6.95
C SER A 363 -15.82 -18.74 6.96
N TYR A 364 -16.32 -17.55 7.33
CA TYR A 364 -15.51 -16.37 7.51
C TYR A 364 -14.61 -16.49 8.73
N VAL A 365 -13.32 -16.23 8.54
CA VAL A 365 -12.32 -16.12 9.59
C VAL A 365 -11.70 -14.73 9.56
N PRO A 366 -11.32 -14.15 10.73
CA PRO A 366 -10.68 -12.85 10.77
C PRO A 366 -9.39 -12.81 9.94
N SER A 367 -9.13 -11.69 9.29
CA SER A 367 -7.82 -11.45 8.65
C SER A 367 -6.74 -11.22 9.70
N ALA A 368 -5.49 -11.39 9.33
CA ALA A 368 -4.34 -11.07 10.18
C ALA A 368 -4.32 -9.58 10.64
N TRP A 369 -5.07 -8.72 9.97
CA TRP A 369 -5.14 -7.26 10.20
C TRP A 369 -6.45 -6.80 10.84
N ASP A 370 -7.29 -7.72 11.36
CA ASP A 370 -8.58 -7.41 11.99
C ASP A 370 -8.39 -6.89 13.43
N ASN A 371 -7.91 -5.64 13.55
CA ASN A 371 -7.68 -4.99 14.84
C ASN A 371 -8.96 -4.52 15.56
N ARG A 372 -10.14 -4.69 14.96
CA ARG A 372 -11.46 -4.29 15.46
C ARG A 372 -11.66 -2.79 15.62
N PHE A 373 -10.72 -2.08 16.21
CA PHE A 373 -10.73 -0.62 16.29
C PHE A 373 -9.32 -0.05 16.20
N ILE A 374 -9.22 1.13 15.63
CA ILE A 374 -7.99 1.91 15.55
C ILE A 374 -8.32 3.33 15.99
N LEU A 375 -7.65 3.81 17.03
CA LEU A 375 -7.75 5.19 17.53
C LEU A 375 -6.43 5.92 17.28
N ASN A 376 -6.50 7.04 16.58
CA ASN A 376 -5.37 7.95 16.44
C ASN A 376 -5.76 9.31 17.02
N MET A 377 -4.85 9.91 17.80
CA MET A 377 -5.01 11.24 18.35
C MET A 377 -3.71 12.02 18.17
N SER A 378 -3.82 13.24 17.74
CA SER A 378 -2.68 14.14 17.65
C SER A 378 -3.05 15.55 18.10
N GLY A 379 -2.10 16.24 18.70
CA GLY A 379 -2.23 17.64 19.09
C GLY A 379 -0.95 18.40 18.75
N THR A 380 -1.10 19.57 18.14
CA THR A 380 0.01 20.46 17.84
C THR A 380 -0.21 21.79 18.54
N TYR A 381 0.76 22.20 19.34
CA TYR A 381 0.76 23.51 19.99
C TYR A 381 1.90 24.39 19.48
N ASN A 382 1.54 25.51 18.88
CA ASN A 382 2.49 26.49 18.37
C ASN A 382 2.92 27.43 19.50
N PHE A 383 4.14 27.24 20.01
CA PHE A 383 4.70 28.11 21.04
C PHE A 383 5.04 29.50 20.46
N PRO A 384 4.98 30.58 21.30
CA PRO A 384 5.54 31.87 20.92
C PRO A 384 7.02 31.69 20.54
N LYS A 385 7.52 32.44 19.53
CA LYS A 385 8.91 32.44 19.07
C LYS A 385 9.33 31.23 18.22
N HIS A 386 8.41 30.72 17.36
CA HIS A 386 8.69 29.65 16.36
C HIS A 386 9.09 28.28 16.91
N TRP A 387 8.68 27.94 18.12
CA TRP A 387 8.74 26.58 18.63
C TRP A 387 7.38 25.87 18.42
N SER A 388 7.41 24.62 17.95
CA SER A 388 6.20 23.78 17.77
C SER A 388 6.41 22.39 18.37
#